data_5ec2a1c68079eef6a4f399e38caa3072
#
_entry.id   5ec2a1c68079eef6a4f399e38caa3072
#
_cell.length_a   1.000
_cell.length_b   1.000
_cell.length_c   1.000
_cell.angle_alpha   90.00
_cell.angle_beta   90.00
_cell.angle_gamma   90.00
#
_symmetry.space_group_name_H-M   'P 1'
#
loop_
_entity.id
_entity.type
_entity.pdbx_description
1 polymer ?
#
loop_
_entity_poly.entity_id
_entity_poly.type
_entity_poly.pdbx_seq_one_letter_code
_entity_poly.pdbx_strand_id
1 'polypeptide(L)'
;MLAAGRRPRLAAVLAGGRRPRVVAAACALVLAAPLAVVAATGTVAQARPDGGAARSAGGAAADGGVRADGGAGAVPTVNWALAGTASASNAESGKPAPNAVDGDGGTDWCTSGYTGTLTVDLGQVRSLADLGLTLDAASPSASATIELASTAGAWQQVAGLRNVALDPGNPLYFPLPAGSRARYAQLTVYSDTGADVCVGEFRAFGPDAAAAGMDFGTDLSFTPQELAAGAAFSYNGKRGTPVTITREAGANYVRMRVWVNPPAGYSDLASDLALARQVHAAGMKIYLDIMYSDFWADPQHQDIPAAWAGQDLGQLTATVRSYTQQVVAAFAKQGTPVDLTSIGNEIRNGILWPVGEVNCTDCGGWDNLAQLLKAGVAGAEAGNPAGHKLLIMMHYDQGGDQALSSAFYSQLTAHGVPFDVIGLSYYPFFHGAISAMRANVDALATQFRKPIVIAETQYPWTLANGNSPLGDSTGDFVWQTSQLSPGYPASPGGQLSFVTDELSILAQVPGGLGAGLFYWAPDWIPGVPWEPGANIGSPNVNLTLFNFEGAALPSIGIFQNPAGVCERHAPDSSPCVVG
;
A
#
# COMPACT_ATOMS: atom_id res chain seq x y z
N MET A 1 -57.80 -46.29 26.33
CA MET A 1 -58.12 -46.91 25.02
C MET A 1 -57.20 -46.21 24.01
N LEU A 2 -56.05 -46.81 23.70
CA LEU A 2 -55.73 -47.57 22.50
C LEU A 2 -55.98 -46.70 21.24
N ALA A 3 -55.01 -46.34 20.42
CA ALA A 3 -54.12 -47.22 19.71
C ALA A 3 -52.92 -46.47 19.09
N ALA A 4 -51.85 -47.25 18.88
CA ALA A 4 -50.60 -46.89 18.24
C ALA A 4 -50.74 -46.67 16.72
N GLY A 5 -49.94 -45.75 16.18
CA GLY A 5 -49.76 -45.54 14.73
C GLY A 5 -48.30 -45.28 14.39
N ARG A 6 -47.76 -46.20 13.65
CA ARG A 6 -46.35 -46.34 13.22
C ARG A 6 -45.84 -45.17 12.37
N ARG A 7 -44.57 -44.82 12.58
CA ARG A 7 -43.76 -43.97 11.66
C ARG A 7 -43.35 -44.79 10.42
N PRO A 8 -43.34 -44.20 9.21
CA PRO A 8 -42.52 -44.69 8.12
C PRO A 8 -41.17 -43.93 8.07
N ARG A 9 -40.12 -44.71 7.91
CA ARG A 9 -38.79 -44.25 7.53
C ARG A 9 -38.83 -43.75 6.10
N LEU A 10 -38.36 -42.53 5.84
CA LEU A 10 -38.01 -42.07 4.49
C LEU A 10 -36.50 -42.05 4.35
N ALA A 11 -36.06 -42.68 3.27
CA ALA A 11 -34.67 -42.82 2.86
C ALA A 11 -34.10 -41.46 2.41
N ALA A 12 -32.85 -41.24 2.78
CA ALA A 12 -32.05 -40.11 2.28
C ALA A 12 -31.70 -40.36 0.81
N VAL A 13 -32.15 -39.43 -0.07
CA VAL A 13 -31.63 -39.30 -1.43
C VAL A 13 -30.63 -38.15 -1.39
N LEU A 14 -29.38 -38.49 -1.56
CA LEU A 14 -28.28 -37.56 -1.78
C LEU A 14 -28.45 -36.93 -3.18
N ALA A 15 -28.92 -35.70 -3.23
CA ALA A 15 -28.79 -34.86 -4.42
C ALA A 15 -27.65 -33.87 -4.18
N GLY A 16 -26.54 -34.09 -4.87
CA GLY A 16 -25.37 -33.24 -4.88
C GLY A 16 -25.70 -31.89 -5.51
N GLY A 17 -25.92 -30.87 -4.69
CA GLY A 17 -25.98 -29.46 -5.10
C GLY A 17 -24.58 -28.88 -5.05
N ARG A 18 -23.94 -28.76 -6.21
CA ARG A 18 -22.72 -27.97 -6.37
C ARG A 18 -23.06 -26.49 -6.07
N ARG A 19 -22.52 -25.95 -4.99
CA ARG A 19 -22.47 -24.51 -4.78
C ARG A 19 -21.47 -23.92 -5.79
N PRO A 20 -21.77 -22.80 -6.47
CA PRO A 20 -20.78 -22.13 -7.28
C PRO A 20 -19.68 -21.59 -6.36
N ARG A 21 -18.47 -22.11 -6.54
CA ARG A 21 -17.26 -21.46 -6.05
C ARG A 21 -17.11 -20.18 -6.85
N VAL A 22 -17.23 -19.04 -6.20
CA VAL A 22 -16.71 -17.77 -6.72
C VAL A 22 -15.18 -17.93 -6.68
N VAL A 23 -14.62 -18.25 -7.84
CA VAL A 23 -13.17 -18.26 -8.05
C VAL A 23 -12.80 -16.79 -8.24
N ALA A 24 -12.11 -16.22 -7.28
CA ALA A 24 -11.33 -15.01 -7.50
C ALA A 24 -10.19 -15.40 -8.43
N ALA A 25 -10.37 -15.14 -9.73
CA ALA A 25 -9.33 -15.31 -10.73
C ALA A 25 -8.44 -14.08 -10.68
N ALA A 26 -7.38 -14.15 -9.92
CA ALA A 26 -6.23 -13.28 -10.08
C ALA A 26 -5.10 -14.14 -10.63
N CYS A 27 -4.63 -13.79 -11.82
CA CYS A 27 -3.47 -14.32 -12.53
C CYS A 27 -3.57 -15.70 -13.22
N ALA A 28 -3.23 -15.61 -14.51
CA ALA A 28 -2.82 -16.66 -15.44
C ALA A 28 -3.90 -17.54 -16.05
N LEU A 29 -4.36 -17.13 -17.24
CA LEU A 29 -4.77 -18.05 -18.30
C LEU A 29 -3.72 -17.99 -19.40
N VAL A 30 -2.81 -18.94 -19.40
CA VAL A 30 -1.94 -19.23 -20.56
C VAL A 30 -2.74 -20.12 -21.51
N LEU A 31 -3.17 -19.58 -22.64
CA LEU A 31 -3.63 -20.36 -23.78
C LEU A 31 -2.56 -20.29 -24.86
N ALA A 32 -1.89 -21.41 -25.06
CA ALA A 32 -0.99 -21.59 -26.20
C ALA A 32 -1.80 -21.73 -27.49
N ALA A 33 -1.51 -20.90 -28.49
CA ALA A 33 -1.91 -21.09 -29.88
C ALA A 33 -0.69 -20.93 -30.81
N PRO A 34 -0.60 -21.67 -31.93
CA PRO A 34 0.64 -21.89 -32.65
C PRO A 34 1.01 -20.74 -33.57
N LEU A 35 2.32 -20.48 -33.67
CA LEU A 35 2.97 -19.55 -34.59
C LEU A 35 2.74 -19.92 -36.05
N ALA A 36 2.34 -18.92 -36.85
CA ALA A 36 2.56 -18.91 -38.26
C ALA A 36 3.57 -17.79 -38.59
N VAL A 37 4.74 -18.17 -39.07
CA VAL A 37 5.81 -17.29 -39.52
C VAL A 37 5.44 -16.75 -40.88
N VAL A 38 5.42 -15.42 -41.07
CA VAL A 38 5.54 -14.76 -42.37
C VAL A 38 6.69 -13.77 -42.31
N ALA A 39 7.73 -14.08 -43.04
CA ALA A 39 8.87 -13.21 -43.27
C ALA A 39 8.53 -12.12 -44.28
N ALA A 40 8.79 -10.86 -43.96
CA ALA A 40 8.86 -9.78 -44.95
C ALA A 40 10.16 -8.99 -44.72
N THR A 41 11.03 -9.11 -45.72
CA THR A 41 12.28 -8.36 -45.85
C THR A 41 12.00 -6.94 -46.36
N GLY A 42 12.54 -5.95 -45.67
CA GLY A 42 12.51 -4.56 -46.11
C GLY A 42 13.72 -3.80 -45.59
N THR A 43 14.71 -3.61 -46.50
CA THR A 43 15.90 -2.77 -46.33
C THR A 43 15.51 -1.29 -46.34
N VAL A 44 16.00 -0.50 -45.38
CA VAL A 44 16.05 0.97 -45.52
C VAL A 44 17.43 1.48 -45.05
N ALA A 45 17.95 2.37 -45.85
CA ALA A 45 19.30 2.91 -45.89
C ALA A 45 19.64 3.86 -44.73
N GLN A 46 20.93 3.86 -44.40
CA GLN A 46 21.58 4.84 -43.54
C GLN A 46 21.73 6.20 -44.27
N ALA A 47 21.54 7.26 -43.50
CA ALA A 47 22.10 8.58 -43.83
C ALA A 47 22.74 9.18 -42.57
N ARG A 48 24.06 9.42 -42.61
CA ARG A 48 24.78 10.34 -41.71
C ARG A 48 24.74 11.74 -42.30
N PRO A 49 24.89 12.79 -41.49
CA PRO A 49 25.76 13.89 -41.87
C PRO A 49 26.80 14.25 -40.81
N ASP A 50 27.88 14.76 -41.35
CA ASP A 50 29.09 15.32 -40.78
C ASP A 50 28.82 16.58 -39.89
N GLY A 51 29.54 16.78 -38.84
CA GLY A 51 30.83 17.44 -38.66
C GLY A 51 30.74 18.97 -38.54
N GLY A 52 31.17 19.49 -37.37
CA GLY A 52 31.38 20.93 -37.18
C GLY A 52 31.88 21.26 -35.77
N ALA A 53 33.21 21.41 -35.63
CA ALA A 53 33.89 21.84 -34.43
C ALA A 53 33.98 23.37 -34.34
N ALA A 54 33.88 23.94 -33.12
CA ALA A 54 34.64 25.15 -32.72
C ALA A 54 34.62 25.40 -31.21
N ARG A 55 35.72 25.29 -30.62
CA ARG A 55 36.56 26.03 -29.62
C ARG A 55 35.88 27.00 -28.63
N SER A 56 36.12 26.68 -27.40
CA SER A 56 36.86 27.34 -26.29
C SER A 56 36.51 28.78 -25.88
N ALA A 57 36.22 28.93 -24.60
CA ALA A 57 36.88 29.89 -23.72
C ALA A 57 36.51 29.60 -22.26
N GLY A 58 37.51 29.63 -21.40
CA GLY A 58 37.41 29.35 -20.00
C GLY A 58 36.84 30.50 -19.17
N GLY A 59 36.36 30.18 -18.01
CA GLY A 59 35.98 31.06 -16.95
C GLY A 59 35.97 30.31 -15.65
N ALA A 60 36.90 30.58 -14.76
CA ALA A 60 36.92 30.11 -13.40
C ALA A 60 35.68 30.65 -12.67
N ALA A 61 34.94 29.76 -12.07
CA ALA A 61 33.87 30.12 -11.15
C ALA A 61 34.11 29.47 -9.79
N ALA A 62 33.93 30.28 -8.82
CA ALA A 62 34.16 30.08 -7.42
C ALA A 62 33.38 28.89 -6.84
N ASP A 63 34.05 28.22 -5.95
CA ASP A 63 33.57 27.27 -4.98
C ASP A 63 32.44 27.91 -4.14
N GLY A 64 31.21 27.55 -4.47
CA GLY A 64 30.00 27.86 -3.72
C GLY A 64 29.45 26.55 -3.17
N GLY A 65 30.02 26.08 -2.08
CA GLY A 65 29.49 24.94 -1.33
C GLY A 65 28.03 25.20 -0.94
N VAL A 66 27.12 24.56 -1.66
CA VAL A 66 25.73 24.41 -1.21
C VAL A 66 25.78 23.45 -0.02
N ARG A 67 25.75 24.04 1.18
CA ARG A 67 25.36 23.28 2.36
C ARG A 67 23.98 22.71 2.05
N ALA A 68 23.89 21.40 2.01
CA ALA A 68 22.63 20.70 2.14
C ALA A 68 22.08 21.05 3.54
N ASP A 69 21.20 22.03 3.59
CA ASP A 69 20.31 22.18 4.71
C ASP A 69 19.47 20.89 4.73
N GLY A 70 19.84 19.99 5.64
CA GLY A 70 19.01 18.88 6.03
C GLY A 70 17.72 19.44 6.59
N GLY A 71 16.74 19.69 5.72
CA GLY A 71 15.38 19.95 6.13
C GLY A 71 14.97 18.82 7.05
N ALA A 72 14.65 19.12 8.29
CA ALA A 72 13.97 18.18 9.17
C ALA A 72 12.78 17.68 8.36
N GLY A 73 12.77 16.38 8.04
CA GLY A 73 11.69 15.77 7.27
C GLY A 73 10.36 16.14 7.91
N ALA A 74 9.39 16.52 7.09
CA ALA A 74 8.07 16.84 7.60
C ALA A 74 7.59 15.68 8.48
N VAL A 75 7.15 15.97 9.70
CA VAL A 75 6.62 14.93 10.60
C VAL A 75 5.29 14.47 9.99
N PRO A 76 5.12 13.17 9.71
CA PRO A 76 3.87 12.67 9.15
C PRO A 76 2.70 13.05 10.03
N THR A 77 1.58 13.38 9.41
CA THR A 77 0.33 13.68 10.11
C THR A 77 -0.52 12.42 10.19
N VAL A 78 -1.19 12.27 11.32
CA VAL A 78 -2.17 11.20 11.58
C VAL A 78 -3.55 11.80 11.80
N ASN A 79 -4.58 11.06 11.47
CA ASN A 79 -5.95 11.43 11.75
C ASN A 79 -6.30 11.18 13.22
N TRP A 80 -6.26 12.22 14.05
CA TRP A 80 -6.60 12.13 15.47
C TRP A 80 -8.08 11.85 15.74
N ALA A 81 -8.97 12.10 14.76
CA ALA A 81 -10.40 11.83 14.91
C ALA A 81 -10.68 10.33 15.07
N LEU A 82 -9.86 9.45 14.46
CA LEU A 82 -9.99 7.98 14.59
C LEU A 82 -9.90 7.47 16.05
N ALA A 83 -9.16 8.16 16.92
CA ALA A 83 -9.07 7.85 18.34
C ALA A 83 -10.00 8.74 19.17
N GLY A 84 -10.76 9.61 18.54
CA GLY A 84 -11.66 10.56 19.17
C GLY A 84 -12.99 9.96 19.58
N THR A 85 -13.79 10.78 20.21
CA THR A 85 -15.18 10.46 20.55
C THR A 85 -16.10 11.45 19.86
N ALA A 86 -17.02 10.96 19.04
CA ALA A 86 -17.95 11.79 18.32
C ALA A 86 -19.33 11.79 18.98
N SER A 87 -19.97 12.96 18.96
CA SER A 87 -21.36 13.19 19.38
C SER A 87 -22.05 14.14 18.40
N ALA A 88 -23.36 14.05 18.25
CA ALA A 88 -24.08 14.93 17.33
C ALA A 88 -25.35 15.52 17.99
N SER A 89 -25.79 16.68 17.47
CA SER A 89 -27.03 17.34 17.92
C SER A 89 -28.28 16.52 17.55
N ASN A 90 -28.22 15.79 16.45
CA ASN A 90 -29.23 14.86 15.97
C ASN A 90 -28.57 13.79 15.08
N ALA A 91 -29.27 12.67 14.88
CA ALA A 91 -28.84 11.61 13.96
C ALA A 91 -30.04 10.83 13.45
N GLU A 92 -29.98 10.39 12.20
CA GLU A 92 -30.89 9.40 11.65
C GLU A 92 -30.72 8.05 12.34
N SER A 93 -31.80 7.26 12.41
CA SER A 93 -31.74 5.92 13.01
C SER A 93 -30.78 5.00 12.27
N GLY A 94 -29.82 4.45 12.98
CA GLY A 94 -28.79 3.58 12.40
C GLY A 94 -27.58 4.32 11.80
N LYS A 95 -27.56 5.67 11.86
CA LYS A 95 -26.49 6.52 11.33
C LYS A 95 -25.91 7.43 12.43
N PRO A 96 -25.32 6.87 13.49
CA PRO A 96 -24.87 7.62 14.67
C PRO A 96 -23.56 8.39 14.41
N ALA A 97 -23.29 9.42 15.23
CA ALA A 97 -22.10 10.25 15.14
C ALA A 97 -20.74 9.50 15.07
N PRO A 98 -20.51 8.39 15.80
CA PRO A 98 -19.24 7.67 15.70
C PRO A 98 -18.88 7.19 14.30
N ASN A 99 -19.85 6.91 13.45
CA ASN A 99 -19.62 6.48 12.07
C ASN A 99 -18.85 7.52 11.22
N ALA A 100 -18.92 8.79 11.58
CA ALA A 100 -18.19 9.84 10.86
C ALA A 100 -16.71 9.97 11.26
N VAL A 101 -16.20 9.12 12.15
CA VAL A 101 -14.81 9.16 12.64
C VAL A 101 -14.23 7.76 12.88
N ASP A 102 -14.82 6.72 12.32
CA ASP A 102 -14.39 5.33 12.56
C ASP A 102 -13.35 4.82 11.56
N GLY A 103 -13.08 5.59 10.50
CA GLY A 103 -12.14 5.25 9.44
C GLY A 103 -12.72 4.32 8.38
N ASP A 104 -14.02 4.08 8.42
CA ASP A 104 -14.73 3.25 7.43
C ASP A 104 -15.71 4.12 6.63
N GLY A 105 -15.29 4.59 5.46
CA GLY A 105 -16.15 5.37 4.57
C GLY A 105 -17.43 4.65 4.10
N GLY A 106 -17.61 3.37 4.47
CA GLY A 106 -18.84 2.61 4.25
C GLY A 106 -19.91 2.85 5.31
N THR A 107 -19.56 3.56 6.38
CA THR A 107 -20.47 4.01 7.44
C THR A 107 -20.60 5.53 7.39
N ASP A 108 -21.68 6.07 7.92
CA ASP A 108 -21.93 7.50 7.91
C ASP A 108 -22.72 7.97 9.14
N TRP A 109 -22.52 9.22 9.50
CA TRP A 109 -23.46 9.97 10.33
C TRP A 109 -24.38 10.78 9.44
N CYS A 110 -25.69 10.56 9.54
CA CYS A 110 -26.67 11.38 8.84
C CYS A 110 -27.44 12.24 9.82
N THR A 111 -27.69 13.49 9.43
CA THR A 111 -28.61 14.36 10.18
C THR A 111 -30.03 13.82 10.09
N SER A 112 -30.87 14.08 11.10
CA SER A 112 -32.31 13.92 10.97
C SER A 112 -32.96 15.28 10.70
N GLY A 113 -32.92 15.70 9.44
CA GLY A 113 -33.33 17.02 8.96
C GLY A 113 -32.19 17.77 8.26
N TYR A 114 -32.53 18.94 7.72
CA TYR A 114 -31.65 19.72 6.83
C TYR A 114 -30.36 20.26 7.48
N THR A 115 -30.17 20.12 8.79
CA THR A 115 -28.98 20.59 9.52
C THR A 115 -28.70 19.72 10.73
N GLY A 116 -27.42 19.62 11.07
CA GLY A 116 -26.95 18.97 12.27
C GLY A 116 -25.53 19.42 12.59
N THR A 117 -25.13 19.16 13.84
CA THR A 117 -23.81 19.50 14.34
C THR A 117 -23.14 18.24 14.89
N LEU A 118 -21.97 17.90 14.34
CA LEU A 118 -21.08 16.85 14.81
C LEU A 118 -20.00 17.50 15.68
N THR A 119 -19.75 16.95 16.86
CA THR A 119 -18.66 17.37 17.74
C THR A 119 -17.73 16.20 17.99
N VAL A 120 -16.44 16.37 17.70
CA VAL A 120 -15.38 15.37 17.92
C VAL A 120 -14.47 15.83 19.04
N ASP A 121 -14.33 15.03 20.10
CA ASP A 121 -13.33 15.21 21.17
C ASP A 121 -12.08 14.37 20.83
N LEU A 122 -10.97 15.01 20.54
CA LEU A 122 -9.69 14.39 20.20
C LEU A 122 -8.94 13.87 21.45
N GLY A 123 -9.60 13.81 22.61
CA GLY A 123 -9.09 13.31 23.87
C GLY A 123 -8.19 14.29 24.63
N GLN A 124 -7.40 15.07 23.93
CA GLN A 124 -6.51 16.11 24.48
C GLN A 124 -6.28 17.22 23.46
N VAL A 125 -5.64 18.31 23.89
CA VAL A 125 -5.26 19.38 22.95
C VAL A 125 -4.16 18.87 22.03
N ARG A 126 -4.48 18.76 20.74
CA ARG A 126 -3.58 18.35 19.66
C ARG A 126 -3.09 19.55 18.85
N SER A 127 -1.88 19.47 18.31
CA SER A 127 -1.49 20.33 17.20
C SER A 127 -2.19 19.80 15.95
N LEU A 128 -2.80 20.68 15.16
CA LEU A 128 -3.51 20.34 13.94
C LEU A 128 -2.91 21.08 12.76
N ALA A 129 -2.76 20.38 11.65
CA ALA A 129 -2.31 20.93 10.39
C ALA A 129 -3.48 21.07 9.40
N ASP A 130 -4.39 20.08 9.42
CA ASP A 130 -5.47 19.97 8.45
C ASP A 130 -6.73 19.35 9.05
N LEU A 131 -7.84 19.62 8.37
CA LEU A 131 -9.09 18.89 8.54
C LEU A 131 -9.45 18.23 7.21
N GLY A 132 -10.09 17.07 7.28
CA GLY A 132 -10.63 16.37 6.12
C GLY A 132 -12.12 16.11 6.30
N LEU A 133 -12.87 16.16 5.21
CA LEU A 133 -14.30 15.90 5.23
C LEU A 133 -14.72 15.20 3.94
N THR A 134 -15.49 14.12 4.08
CA THR A 134 -16.12 13.41 2.96
C THR A 134 -17.61 13.28 3.24
N LEU A 135 -18.45 13.80 2.36
CA LEU A 135 -19.87 13.44 2.37
C LEU A 135 -20.05 12.07 1.72
N ASP A 136 -21.03 11.30 2.21
CA ASP A 136 -21.46 10.10 1.49
C ASP A 136 -21.89 10.43 0.05
N ALA A 137 -21.61 9.55 -0.89
CA ALA A 137 -21.88 9.78 -2.31
C ALA A 137 -23.39 9.95 -2.63
N ALA A 138 -24.26 9.42 -1.78
CA ALA A 138 -25.72 9.58 -1.90
C ALA A 138 -26.25 10.81 -1.14
N SER A 139 -25.40 11.52 -0.39
CA SER A 139 -25.77 12.75 0.31
C SER A 139 -26.15 13.86 -0.68
N PRO A 140 -27.06 14.77 -0.36
CA PRO A 140 -27.23 16.01 -1.12
C PRO A 140 -26.01 16.91 -0.97
N SER A 141 -25.83 17.85 -1.90
CA SER A 141 -24.90 18.97 -1.73
C SER A 141 -25.25 19.73 -0.47
N ALA A 142 -24.23 20.17 0.24
CA ALA A 142 -24.38 20.83 1.53
C ALA A 142 -23.37 21.97 1.68
N SER A 143 -23.59 22.84 2.65
CA SER A 143 -22.57 23.74 3.15
C SER A 143 -22.20 23.42 4.59
N ALA A 144 -20.97 23.75 4.99
CA ALA A 144 -20.47 23.48 6.33
C ALA A 144 -19.82 24.68 6.98
N THR A 145 -19.90 24.71 8.31
CA THR A 145 -19.08 25.59 9.16
C THR A 145 -18.28 24.71 10.12
N ILE A 146 -16.98 24.97 10.23
CA ILE A 146 -16.08 24.22 11.11
C ILE A 146 -15.47 25.16 12.14
N GLU A 147 -15.55 24.74 13.41
CA GLU A 147 -15.02 25.46 14.54
C GLU A 147 -14.12 24.57 15.39
N LEU A 148 -13.10 25.17 15.98
CA LEU A 148 -12.16 24.47 16.86
C LEU A 148 -12.22 25.03 18.28
N ALA A 149 -11.96 24.19 19.29
CA ALA A 149 -11.88 24.61 20.68
C ALA A 149 -10.85 23.80 21.47
N SER A 150 -10.10 24.46 22.35
CA SER A 150 -9.25 23.77 23.33
C SER A 150 -10.02 23.38 24.59
N THR A 151 -11.14 24.05 24.87
CA THR A 151 -12.06 23.77 25.97
C THR A 151 -13.47 23.67 25.42
N ALA A 152 -14.24 22.69 25.86
CA ALA A 152 -15.62 22.48 25.39
C ALA A 152 -16.46 23.77 25.50
N GLY A 153 -17.15 24.13 24.43
CA GLY A 153 -18.00 25.32 24.36
C GLY A 153 -17.29 26.63 24.05
N ALA A 154 -15.94 26.66 24.06
CA ALA A 154 -15.17 27.85 23.70
C ALA A 154 -14.78 27.83 22.21
N TRP A 155 -15.82 27.76 21.36
CA TRP A 155 -15.64 27.61 19.92
C TRP A 155 -15.01 28.83 19.27
N GLN A 156 -14.08 28.59 18.39
CA GLN A 156 -13.42 29.60 17.57
C GLN A 156 -13.60 29.23 16.11
N GLN A 157 -14.19 30.15 15.37
CA GLN A 157 -14.34 30.03 13.92
C GLN A 157 -12.96 29.97 13.26
N VAL A 158 -12.69 28.94 12.50
CA VAL A 158 -11.49 28.87 11.68
C VAL A 158 -11.69 29.74 10.44
N ALA A 159 -10.74 30.62 10.15
CA ALA A 159 -10.80 31.50 8.98
C ALA A 159 -10.96 30.67 7.70
N GLY A 160 -11.91 31.06 6.83
CA GLY A 160 -12.19 30.37 5.58
C GLY A 160 -13.06 29.14 5.69
N LEU A 161 -13.38 28.65 6.91
CA LEU A 161 -14.18 27.43 7.11
C LEU A 161 -15.63 27.73 7.52
N ARG A 162 -16.21 28.77 6.97
CA ARG A 162 -17.62 29.11 7.14
C ARG A 162 -18.36 29.03 5.82
N ASN A 163 -19.50 28.33 5.83
CA ASN A 163 -20.33 28.10 4.64
C ASN A 163 -19.50 27.53 3.46
N VAL A 164 -18.65 26.56 3.76
CA VAL A 164 -17.87 25.86 2.74
C VAL A 164 -18.80 24.95 1.97
N ALA A 165 -18.80 25.03 0.64
CA ALA A 165 -19.55 24.12 -0.20
C ALA A 165 -18.92 22.72 -0.17
N LEU A 166 -19.77 21.69 -0.04
CA LEU A 166 -19.37 20.29 0.03
C LEU A 166 -20.01 19.52 -1.11
N ASP A 167 -19.18 18.81 -1.87
CA ASP A 167 -19.63 17.92 -2.93
C ASP A 167 -19.66 16.46 -2.44
N PRO A 168 -20.78 15.72 -2.66
CA PRO A 168 -20.88 14.33 -2.27
C PRO A 168 -19.82 13.44 -2.91
N GLY A 169 -19.28 12.50 -2.14
CA GLY A 169 -18.33 11.48 -2.59
C GLY A 169 -16.89 11.95 -2.81
N ASN A 170 -16.61 13.26 -2.75
CA ASN A 170 -15.26 13.79 -2.95
C ASN A 170 -14.65 14.23 -1.61
N PRO A 171 -13.47 13.71 -1.24
CA PRO A 171 -12.75 14.19 -0.07
C PRO A 171 -12.29 15.63 -0.22
N LEU A 172 -12.60 16.46 0.78
CA LEU A 172 -12.16 17.83 0.88
C LEU A 172 -11.15 17.99 2.01
N TYR A 173 -10.08 18.70 1.76
CA TYR A 173 -9.07 19.01 2.76
C TYR A 173 -9.02 20.51 3.03
N PHE A 174 -8.85 20.87 4.30
CA PHE A 174 -8.86 22.25 4.78
C PHE A 174 -7.58 22.51 5.56
N PRO A 175 -6.55 23.12 4.94
CA PRO A 175 -5.35 23.55 5.64
C PRO A 175 -5.68 24.51 6.78
N LEU A 176 -5.07 24.28 7.93
CA LEU A 176 -5.23 25.13 9.10
C LEU A 176 -4.07 26.12 9.23
N PRO A 177 -4.29 27.32 9.80
CA PRO A 177 -3.22 28.23 10.10
C PRO A 177 -2.11 27.59 10.95
N ALA A 178 -0.84 27.90 10.65
CA ALA A 178 0.29 27.37 11.39
C ALA A 178 0.14 27.60 12.91
N GLY A 179 0.39 26.54 13.68
CA GLY A 179 0.25 26.58 15.14
C GLY A 179 -1.18 26.34 15.65
N SER A 180 -2.12 25.98 14.79
CA SER A 180 -3.48 25.59 15.19
C SER A 180 -3.44 24.46 16.20
N ARG A 181 -4.21 24.60 17.29
CA ARG A 181 -4.32 23.61 18.36
C ARG A 181 -5.76 23.52 18.84
N ALA A 182 -6.26 22.28 18.98
CA ALA A 182 -7.59 22.05 19.52
C ALA A 182 -7.69 20.70 20.22
N ARG A 183 -8.64 20.59 21.17
CA ARG A 183 -9.13 19.31 21.66
C ARG A 183 -10.44 18.92 21.00
N TYR A 184 -11.25 19.91 20.65
CA TYR A 184 -12.56 19.69 20.05
C TYR A 184 -12.61 20.29 18.67
N ALA A 185 -13.19 19.54 17.73
CA ALA A 185 -13.60 20.03 16.43
C ALA A 185 -15.12 19.91 16.31
N GLN A 186 -15.77 20.94 15.77
CA GLN A 186 -17.20 20.97 15.56
C GLN A 186 -17.48 21.26 14.10
N LEU A 187 -18.28 20.39 13.48
CA LEU A 187 -18.78 20.52 12.11
C LEU A 187 -20.29 20.76 12.18
N THR A 188 -20.75 21.87 11.64
CA THR A 188 -22.19 22.11 11.42
C THR A 188 -22.46 22.06 9.93
N VAL A 189 -23.34 21.17 9.51
CA VAL A 189 -23.75 20.99 8.11
C VAL A 189 -25.13 21.55 7.84
N TYR A 190 -25.32 22.04 6.62
CA TYR A 190 -26.59 22.60 6.12
C TYR A 190 -26.86 22.07 4.73
N SER A 191 -27.96 21.36 4.56
CA SER A 191 -28.41 20.85 3.27
C SER A 191 -28.85 21.96 2.33
N ASP A 192 -28.37 21.93 1.10
CA ASP A 192 -28.82 22.87 0.05
C ASP A 192 -30.22 22.52 -0.51
N THR A 193 -30.66 21.29 -0.28
CA THR A 193 -31.94 20.76 -0.81
C THR A 193 -33.02 20.60 0.25
N GLY A 194 -32.67 20.73 1.53
CA GLY A 194 -33.57 20.48 2.66
C GLY A 194 -33.70 19.01 3.07
N ALA A 195 -32.95 18.10 2.43
CA ALA A 195 -32.84 16.69 2.83
C ALA A 195 -31.78 16.48 3.92
N ASP A 196 -31.73 15.28 4.48
CA ASP A 196 -30.71 14.90 5.46
C ASP A 196 -29.32 14.91 4.81
N VAL A 197 -28.30 15.33 5.58
CA VAL A 197 -26.88 15.35 5.14
C VAL A 197 -26.17 14.18 5.79
N CYS A 198 -25.47 13.38 4.98
CA CYS A 198 -24.69 12.24 5.44
C CYS A 198 -23.19 12.51 5.31
N VAL A 199 -22.49 12.47 6.43
CA VAL A 199 -21.02 12.61 6.52
C VAL A 199 -20.41 11.22 6.66
N GLY A 200 -19.69 10.77 5.63
CA GLY A 200 -18.96 9.49 5.65
C GLY A 200 -17.75 9.58 6.57
N GLU A 201 -16.92 10.63 6.43
CA GLU A 201 -15.75 10.79 7.29
C GLU A 201 -15.42 12.25 7.61
N PHE A 202 -15.16 12.52 8.89
CA PHE A 202 -14.53 13.75 9.37
C PHE A 202 -13.15 13.43 9.96
N ARG A 203 -12.13 14.08 9.47
CA ARG A 203 -10.72 13.84 9.82
C ARG A 203 -10.10 15.08 10.44
N ALA A 204 -9.19 14.89 11.40
CA ALA A 204 -8.42 15.95 12.04
C ALA A 204 -6.94 15.56 12.05
N PHE A 205 -6.18 16.04 11.09
CA PHE A 205 -4.78 15.70 10.89
C PHE A 205 -3.84 16.57 11.70
N GLY A 206 -2.88 15.93 12.34
CA GLY A 206 -1.82 16.64 13.06
C GLY A 206 -0.56 15.80 13.19
N PRO A 207 0.60 16.45 13.47
CA PRO A 207 1.85 15.73 13.61
C PRO A 207 1.82 14.74 14.78
N ASP A 208 2.36 13.54 14.54
CA ASP A 208 2.57 12.53 15.57
C ASP A 208 4.04 12.13 15.63
N ALA A 209 4.63 12.22 16.83
CA ALA A 209 6.01 11.79 17.05
C ALA A 209 6.20 10.27 16.87
N ALA A 210 5.16 9.46 17.12
CA ALA A 210 5.21 8.02 16.86
C ALA A 210 5.24 7.73 15.35
N ALA A 211 4.42 8.45 14.56
CA ALA A 211 4.43 8.34 13.12
C ALA A 211 5.76 8.81 12.50
N ALA A 212 6.48 9.74 13.14
CA ALA A 212 7.79 10.18 12.67
C ALA A 212 8.85 9.07 12.64
N GLY A 213 8.63 7.99 13.38
CA GLY A 213 9.51 6.81 13.38
C GLY A 213 9.07 5.67 12.47
N MET A 214 7.95 5.83 11.75
CA MET A 214 7.41 4.79 10.87
C MET A 214 8.21 4.67 9.57
N ASP A 215 8.19 3.49 9.02
CA ASP A 215 8.79 3.19 7.73
C ASP A 215 7.77 3.46 6.61
N PHE A 216 8.05 4.45 5.77
CA PHE A 216 7.24 4.83 4.61
C PHE A 216 7.96 4.39 3.36
N GLY A 217 7.47 3.31 2.75
CA GLY A 217 8.15 2.68 1.64
C GLY A 217 7.37 2.62 0.35
N THR A 218 8.11 2.40 -0.72
CA THR A 218 7.59 2.09 -2.05
C THR A 218 8.29 0.86 -2.59
N ASP A 219 7.55 -0.04 -3.27
CA ASP A 219 8.19 -1.12 -4.04
C ASP A 219 8.58 -0.58 -5.42
N LEU A 220 9.87 -0.45 -5.65
CA LEU A 220 10.43 0.06 -6.91
C LEU A 220 11.10 -1.05 -7.74
N SER A 221 10.68 -2.30 -7.54
CA SER A 221 11.25 -3.45 -8.25
C SER A 221 11.11 -3.36 -9.78
N PHE A 222 10.10 -2.63 -10.28
CA PHE A 222 9.90 -2.41 -11.73
C PHE A 222 10.64 -1.20 -12.29
N THR A 223 11.18 -0.31 -11.45
CA THR A 223 11.90 0.90 -11.91
C THR A 223 12.97 0.61 -12.97
N PRO A 224 13.83 -0.43 -12.84
CA PRO A 224 14.83 -0.72 -13.88
C PRO A 224 14.21 -1.01 -15.24
N GLN A 225 13.11 -1.76 -15.28
CA GLN A 225 12.41 -2.13 -16.52
C GLN A 225 11.69 -0.93 -17.14
N GLU A 226 11.03 -0.12 -16.32
CA GLU A 226 10.36 1.11 -16.75
C GLU A 226 11.35 2.08 -17.41
N LEU A 227 12.49 2.33 -16.76
CA LEU A 227 13.52 3.20 -17.31
C LEU A 227 14.17 2.61 -18.57
N ALA A 228 14.38 1.29 -18.62
CA ALA A 228 14.91 0.60 -19.81
C ALA A 228 13.92 0.63 -20.98
N ALA A 229 12.61 0.62 -20.71
CA ALA A 229 11.56 0.79 -21.71
C ALA A 229 11.41 2.24 -22.20
N GLY A 230 12.11 3.19 -21.55
CA GLY A 230 12.08 4.61 -21.93
C GLY A 230 11.03 5.43 -21.18
N ALA A 231 10.45 4.89 -20.13
CA ALA A 231 9.55 5.64 -19.25
C ALA A 231 10.25 6.90 -18.69
N ALA A 232 9.50 7.99 -18.58
CA ALA A 232 10.01 9.26 -18.11
C ALA A 232 9.12 9.78 -16.97
N PHE A 233 9.68 9.90 -15.80
CA PHE A 233 8.96 10.33 -14.61
C PHE A 233 9.20 11.80 -14.28
N SER A 234 8.19 12.43 -13.67
CA SER A 234 8.28 13.82 -13.23
C SER A 234 7.49 14.08 -11.96
N TYR A 235 7.95 15.07 -11.18
CA TYR A 235 7.28 15.56 -9.99
C TYR A 235 7.37 17.10 -9.95
N ASN A 236 6.24 17.77 -9.72
CA ASN A 236 6.15 19.23 -9.76
C ASN A 236 6.77 19.84 -11.05
N GLY A 237 6.54 19.20 -12.20
CA GLY A 237 7.06 19.61 -13.51
C GLY A 237 8.56 19.38 -13.72
N LYS A 238 9.27 18.76 -12.76
CA LYS A 238 10.69 18.42 -12.87
C LYS A 238 10.87 16.93 -13.15
N ARG A 239 11.73 16.58 -14.10
CA ARG A 239 12.10 15.18 -14.36
C ARG A 239 12.93 14.62 -13.22
N GLY A 240 12.68 13.35 -12.89
CA GLY A 240 13.41 12.56 -11.90
C GLY A 240 13.29 11.07 -12.16
N THR A 241 13.95 10.27 -11.35
CA THR A 241 13.72 8.81 -11.30
C THR A 241 12.68 8.50 -10.22
N PRO A 242 11.95 7.37 -10.27
CA PRO A 242 11.05 6.98 -9.19
C PRO A 242 11.72 7.02 -7.81
N VAL A 243 12.99 6.60 -7.69
CA VAL A 243 13.77 6.68 -6.45
C VAL A 243 13.89 8.12 -5.92
N THR A 244 14.27 9.07 -6.78
CA THR A 244 14.44 10.47 -6.35
C THR A 244 13.11 11.14 -6.07
N ILE A 245 12.09 10.84 -6.86
CA ILE A 245 10.75 11.42 -6.72
C ILE A 245 10.07 10.93 -5.43
N THR A 246 10.08 9.62 -5.17
CA THR A 246 9.47 9.07 -3.94
C THR A 246 10.20 9.54 -2.69
N ARG A 247 11.55 9.67 -2.76
CA ARG A 247 12.33 10.29 -1.68
C ARG A 247 11.92 11.75 -1.42
N GLU A 248 11.81 12.56 -2.48
CA GLU A 248 11.35 13.96 -2.38
C GLU A 248 9.92 14.03 -1.83
N ALA A 249 9.07 13.06 -2.16
CA ALA A 249 7.72 12.93 -1.65
C ALA A 249 7.65 12.42 -0.19
N GLY A 250 8.76 12.06 0.45
CA GLY A 250 8.81 11.72 1.87
C GLY A 250 9.08 10.24 2.19
N ALA A 251 9.15 9.36 1.18
CA ALA A 251 9.52 7.97 1.42
C ALA A 251 10.91 7.86 2.05
N ASN A 252 11.06 6.93 3.00
CA ASN A 252 12.32 6.68 3.70
C ASN A 252 12.84 5.26 3.49
N TYR A 253 12.08 4.43 2.77
CA TYR A 253 12.40 3.05 2.45
C TYR A 253 12.08 2.72 0.99
N VAL A 254 12.80 1.74 0.43
CA VAL A 254 12.44 1.09 -0.83
C VAL A 254 12.41 -0.40 -0.62
N ARG A 255 11.28 -1.02 -0.96
CA ARG A 255 11.16 -2.46 -1.14
C ARG A 255 11.65 -2.84 -2.54
N MET A 256 12.42 -3.91 -2.62
CA MET A 256 12.81 -4.55 -3.86
C MET A 256 12.74 -6.06 -3.68
N ARG A 257 12.22 -6.78 -4.68
CA ARG A 257 12.16 -8.23 -4.68
C ARG A 257 13.36 -8.82 -5.42
N VAL A 258 13.83 -9.96 -4.95
CA VAL A 258 14.85 -10.75 -5.65
C VAL A 258 14.33 -12.15 -5.95
N TRP A 259 14.41 -12.55 -7.22
CA TRP A 259 14.18 -13.90 -7.70
C TRP A 259 15.51 -14.68 -7.82
N VAL A 260 15.43 -16.01 -7.83
CA VAL A 260 16.61 -16.87 -7.83
C VAL A 260 17.29 -16.86 -9.20
N ASN A 261 16.56 -17.10 -10.25
CA ASN A 261 17.07 -17.12 -11.63
C ASN A 261 15.98 -16.65 -12.60
N PRO A 262 15.58 -15.36 -12.54
CA PRO A 262 14.49 -14.84 -13.33
C PRO A 262 14.83 -14.76 -14.80
N PRO A 263 13.81 -14.67 -15.69
CA PRO A 263 14.02 -14.41 -17.10
C PRO A 263 14.64 -13.03 -17.34
N ALA A 264 15.64 -12.95 -18.23
CA ALA A 264 16.12 -11.71 -18.84
C ALA A 264 16.46 -10.53 -17.92
N GLY A 265 17.00 -10.79 -16.74
CA GLY A 265 17.48 -9.73 -15.83
C GLY A 265 16.38 -8.98 -15.05
N TYR A 266 15.19 -9.54 -14.94
CA TYR A 266 14.13 -9.01 -14.09
C TYR A 266 14.39 -9.37 -12.63
N SER A 267 14.47 -8.37 -11.74
CA SER A 267 14.61 -8.58 -10.29
C SER A 267 15.64 -9.67 -9.93
N ASP A 268 16.73 -9.73 -10.67
CA ASP A 268 17.89 -10.53 -10.35
C ASP A 268 18.82 -9.76 -9.39
N LEU A 269 19.72 -10.47 -8.73
CA LEU A 269 20.62 -9.87 -7.76
C LEU A 269 21.46 -8.70 -8.35
N ALA A 270 21.80 -8.72 -9.63
CA ALA A 270 22.63 -7.68 -10.25
C ALA A 270 21.81 -6.38 -10.46
N SER A 271 20.58 -6.49 -10.93
CA SER A 271 19.66 -5.34 -11.07
C SER A 271 19.28 -4.74 -9.71
N ASP A 272 19.02 -5.59 -8.72
CA ASP A 272 18.69 -5.14 -7.36
C ASP A 272 19.88 -4.44 -6.69
N LEU A 273 21.08 -4.94 -6.86
CA LEU A 273 22.29 -4.26 -6.39
C LEU A 273 22.49 -2.89 -7.08
N ALA A 274 22.10 -2.76 -8.36
CA ALA A 274 22.15 -1.48 -9.06
C ALA A 274 21.11 -0.49 -8.53
N LEU A 275 19.88 -0.95 -8.27
CA LEU A 275 18.82 -0.17 -7.65
C LEU A 275 19.19 0.24 -6.23
N ALA A 276 19.70 -0.69 -5.42
CA ALA A 276 20.13 -0.46 -4.03
C ALA A 276 21.17 0.66 -3.89
N ARG A 277 22.09 0.80 -4.86
CA ARG A 277 23.04 1.94 -4.86
C ARG A 277 22.33 3.28 -5.01
N GLN A 278 21.28 3.36 -5.85
CA GLN A 278 20.49 4.58 -6.03
C GLN A 278 19.69 4.90 -4.77
N VAL A 279 19.06 3.89 -4.18
CA VAL A 279 18.28 4.00 -2.93
C VAL A 279 19.16 4.49 -1.78
N HIS A 280 20.32 3.87 -1.59
CA HIS A 280 21.26 4.25 -0.55
C HIS A 280 21.82 5.66 -0.76
N ALA A 281 22.16 6.02 -2.01
CA ALA A 281 22.62 7.37 -2.36
C ALA A 281 21.54 8.44 -2.10
N ALA A 282 20.26 8.08 -2.21
CA ALA A 282 19.13 8.94 -1.85
C ALA A 282 18.88 9.01 -0.33
N GLY A 283 19.66 8.28 0.49
CA GLY A 283 19.52 8.25 1.95
C GLY A 283 18.27 7.48 2.43
N MET A 284 17.79 6.53 1.64
CA MET A 284 16.70 5.63 2.01
C MET A 284 17.24 4.27 2.44
N LYS A 285 16.45 3.59 3.28
CA LYS A 285 16.69 2.21 3.72
C LYS A 285 16.20 1.20 2.68
N ILE A 286 16.64 -0.05 2.83
CA ILE A 286 16.36 -1.14 1.91
C ILE A 286 15.54 -2.22 2.61
N TYR A 287 14.36 -2.52 2.08
CA TYR A 287 13.61 -3.73 2.35
C TYR A 287 13.80 -4.70 1.18
N LEU A 288 14.45 -5.83 1.44
CA LEU A 288 14.69 -6.88 0.46
C LEU A 288 13.67 -8.00 0.64
N ASP A 289 12.83 -8.22 -0.35
CA ASP A 289 11.88 -9.33 -0.40
C ASP A 289 12.49 -10.51 -1.14
N ILE A 290 12.84 -11.57 -0.43
CA ILE A 290 13.48 -12.74 -1.00
C ILE A 290 12.43 -13.75 -1.43
N MET A 291 12.13 -13.78 -2.73
CA MET A 291 11.25 -14.78 -3.33
C MET A 291 12.07 -16.01 -3.72
N TYR A 292 11.82 -17.15 -3.07
CA TYR A 292 12.50 -18.41 -3.37
C TYR A 292 11.92 -19.09 -4.60
N SER A 293 11.83 -18.38 -5.70
CA SER A 293 11.29 -18.82 -6.98
C SER A 293 12.09 -18.18 -8.13
N ASP A 294 12.01 -18.70 -9.33
CA ASP A 294 12.60 -18.10 -10.52
C ASP A 294 11.77 -16.94 -11.07
N PHE A 295 10.52 -16.83 -10.64
CA PHE A 295 9.59 -15.79 -11.03
C PHE A 295 8.60 -15.51 -9.88
N TRP A 296 7.38 -15.05 -10.15
CA TRP A 296 6.41 -14.70 -9.11
C TRP A 296 6.26 -15.78 -8.03
N ALA A 297 6.37 -15.37 -6.77
CA ALA A 297 5.97 -16.14 -5.62
C ALA A 297 4.82 -15.40 -4.93
N ASP A 298 3.67 -16.05 -4.84
CA ASP A 298 2.44 -15.52 -4.29
C ASP A 298 1.62 -16.65 -3.63
N PRO A 299 0.43 -16.41 -3.05
CA PRO A 299 -0.34 -17.45 -2.39
C PRO A 299 -0.78 -18.61 -3.28
N GLN A 300 -0.60 -18.52 -4.60
CA GLN A 300 -0.94 -19.57 -5.57
C GLN A 300 0.30 -20.19 -6.24
N HIS A 301 1.46 -19.52 -6.16
CA HIS A 301 2.69 -19.91 -6.82
C HIS A 301 3.87 -19.80 -5.85
N GLN A 302 4.47 -20.94 -5.50
CA GLN A 302 5.66 -21.01 -4.64
C GLN A 302 6.58 -22.11 -5.17
N ASP A 303 6.87 -22.03 -6.47
CA ASP A 303 7.57 -23.09 -7.19
C ASP A 303 9.03 -23.20 -6.77
N ILE A 304 9.54 -24.43 -6.68
CA ILE A 304 10.97 -24.66 -6.49
C ILE A 304 11.72 -24.14 -7.72
N PRO A 305 12.73 -23.26 -7.56
CA PRO A 305 13.57 -22.84 -8.67
C PRO A 305 14.12 -24.00 -9.48
N ALA A 306 14.18 -23.86 -10.80
CA ALA A 306 14.64 -24.92 -11.69
C ALA A 306 16.04 -25.45 -11.32
N ALA A 307 16.92 -24.58 -10.85
CA ALA A 307 18.26 -24.94 -10.37
C ALA A 307 18.27 -25.80 -9.08
N TRP A 308 17.14 -25.81 -8.34
CA TRP A 308 16.98 -26.54 -7.09
C TRP A 308 16.08 -27.78 -7.24
N ALA A 309 15.58 -28.04 -8.44
CA ALA A 309 14.68 -29.14 -8.73
C ALA A 309 15.28 -30.49 -8.31
N GLY A 310 14.45 -31.33 -7.69
CA GLY A 310 14.84 -32.68 -7.23
C GLY A 310 15.61 -32.71 -5.92
N GLN A 311 15.87 -31.57 -5.27
CA GLN A 311 16.44 -31.52 -3.93
C GLN A 311 15.41 -32.01 -2.89
N ASP A 312 15.88 -32.80 -1.94
CA ASP A 312 15.09 -33.15 -0.74
C ASP A 312 15.05 -32.00 0.27
N LEU A 313 14.29 -32.15 1.36
CA LEU A 313 14.16 -31.13 2.40
C LEU A 313 15.52 -30.70 2.99
N GLY A 314 16.43 -31.64 3.25
CA GLY A 314 17.75 -31.34 3.82
C GLY A 314 18.60 -30.52 2.86
N GLN A 315 18.59 -30.89 1.59
CA GLN A 315 19.28 -30.18 0.52
C GLN A 315 18.68 -28.77 0.30
N LEU A 316 17.35 -28.65 0.21
CA LEU A 316 16.68 -27.36 0.09
C LEU A 316 16.94 -26.45 1.29
N THR A 317 16.95 -27.00 2.51
CA THR A 317 17.29 -26.25 3.73
C THR A 317 18.70 -25.65 3.64
N ALA A 318 19.70 -26.45 3.19
CA ALA A 318 21.06 -25.98 2.99
C ALA A 318 21.14 -24.93 1.86
N THR A 319 20.40 -25.14 0.78
CA THR A 319 20.36 -24.25 -0.38
C THR A 319 19.73 -22.91 -0.02
N VAL A 320 18.58 -22.88 0.65
CA VAL A 320 17.90 -21.66 1.14
C VAL A 320 18.83 -20.86 2.03
N ARG A 321 19.49 -21.51 3.01
CA ARG A 321 20.46 -20.82 3.87
C ARG A 321 21.60 -20.18 3.08
N SER A 322 22.21 -20.95 2.18
CA SER A 322 23.35 -20.48 1.39
C SER A 322 22.98 -19.37 0.44
N TYR A 323 21.84 -19.49 -0.26
CA TYR A 323 21.35 -18.47 -1.18
C TYR A 323 21.04 -17.17 -0.44
N THR A 324 20.27 -17.22 0.65
CA THR A 324 19.93 -16.05 1.45
C THR A 324 21.19 -15.35 1.98
N GLN A 325 22.17 -16.13 2.50
CA GLN A 325 23.45 -15.58 2.94
C GLN A 325 24.19 -14.87 1.81
N GLN A 326 24.27 -15.47 0.63
CA GLN A 326 24.96 -14.89 -0.53
C GLN A 326 24.29 -13.58 -0.98
N VAL A 327 22.97 -13.56 -1.05
CA VAL A 327 22.21 -12.37 -1.45
C VAL A 327 22.45 -11.24 -0.45
N VAL A 328 22.20 -11.44 0.84
CA VAL A 328 22.36 -10.39 1.87
C VAL A 328 23.81 -9.93 1.96
N ALA A 329 24.78 -10.85 1.89
CA ALA A 329 26.21 -10.52 1.89
C ALA A 329 26.63 -9.70 0.65
N ALA A 330 25.99 -9.88 -0.50
CA ALA A 330 26.28 -9.09 -1.70
C ALA A 330 25.89 -7.62 -1.51
N PHE A 331 24.73 -7.33 -0.92
CA PHE A 331 24.31 -5.98 -0.53
C PHE A 331 25.28 -5.36 0.49
N ALA A 332 25.63 -6.12 1.53
CA ALA A 332 26.60 -5.67 2.53
C ALA A 332 27.97 -5.35 1.92
N LYS A 333 28.47 -6.23 1.05
CA LYS A 333 29.78 -6.09 0.39
C LYS A 333 29.87 -4.84 -0.49
N GLN A 334 28.76 -4.44 -1.13
CA GLN A 334 28.77 -3.21 -1.94
C GLN A 334 28.56 -1.92 -1.11
N GLY A 335 28.32 -2.02 0.21
CA GLY A 335 28.10 -0.88 1.08
C GLY A 335 26.65 -0.38 1.13
N THR A 336 25.68 -1.21 0.73
CA THR A 336 24.24 -0.95 0.80
C THR A 336 23.56 -2.06 1.60
N PRO A 337 23.84 -2.18 2.92
CA PRO A 337 23.29 -3.27 3.72
C PRO A 337 21.76 -3.22 3.75
N VAL A 338 21.15 -4.41 3.89
CA VAL A 338 19.70 -4.57 3.97
C VAL A 338 19.22 -4.24 5.38
N ASP A 339 18.18 -3.41 5.52
CA ASP A 339 17.64 -2.99 6.81
C ASP A 339 16.46 -3.88 7.27
N LEU A 340 15.66 -4.38 6.32
CA LEU A 340 14.54 -5.27 6.52
C LEU A 340 14.54 -6.34 5.42
N THR A 341 14.29 -7.60 5.78
CA THR A 341 14.11 -8.66 4.77
C THR A 341 12.93 -9.56 5.11
N SER A 342 12.13 -9.92 4.11
CA SER A 342 11.19 -11.02 4.22
C SER A 342 11.82 -12.33 3.76
N ILE A 343 11.49 -13.40 4.47
CA ILE A 343 11.89 -14.77 4.14
C ILE A 343 10.73 -15.43 3.41
N GLY A 344 10.70 -15.21 2.11
CA GLY A 344 9.59 -15.52 1.22
C GLY A 344 8.54 -14.41 1.16
N ASN A 345 7.82 -14.35 0.05
CA ASN A 345 6.71 -13.44 -0.22
C ASN A 345 5.38 -14.14 -0.05
N GLU A 346 4.44 -13.54 0.71
CA GLU A 346 3.05 -14.01 0.87
C GLU A 346 2.91 -15.51 1.14
N ILE A 347 3.63 -15.99 2.14
CA ILE A 347 3.88 -17.41 2.43
C ILE A 347 2.72 -18.13 3.12
N ARG A 348 1.47 -17.73 2.89
CA ARG A 348 0.27 -18.33 3.50
C ARG A 348 0.24 -19.85 3.41
N ASN A 349 0.58 -20.38 2.26
CA ASN A 349 0.60 -21.80 1.97
C ASN A 349 2.03 -22.39 1.98
N GLY A 350 3.00 -21.67 2.56
CA GLY A 350 4.40 -22.07 2.62
C GLY A 350 5.22 -21.59 1.43
N ILE A 351 6.42 -22.18 1.27
CA ILE A 351 7.38 -21.88 0.19
C ILE A 351 7.88 -23.19 -0.43
N LEU A 352 8.42 -23.12 -1.65
CA LEU A 352 9.10 -24.26 -2.30
C LEU A 352 8.24 -25.52 -2.37
N TRP A 353 7.08 -25.38 -3.00
CA TRP A 353 6.09 -26.47 -3.08
C TRP A 353 6.57 -27.67 -3.89
N PRO A 354 6.20 -28.90 -3.51
CA PRO A 354 5.36 -29.27 -2.34
C PRO A 354 6.13 -29.44 -1.03
N VAL A 355 7.47 -29.25 -1.00
CA VAL A 355 8.33 -29.61 0.14
C VAL A 355 8.05 -28.76 1.38
N GLY A 356 7.90 -27.46 1.21
CA GLY A 356 7.53 -26.51 2.28
C GLY A 356 6.09 -26.05 2.21
N GLU A 357 5.22 -26.74 1.45
CA GLU A 357 3.80 -26.41 1.36
C GLU A 357 3.06 -26.83 2.63
N VAL A 358 2.08 -26.01 3.03
CA VAL A 358 1.20 -26.28 4.17
C VAL A 358 -0.27 -26.20 3.73
N ASN A 359 -1.18 -26.70 4.59
CA ASN A 359 -2.62 -26.66 4.36
C ASN A 359 -3.10 -27.56 3.20
N CYS A 360 -2.36 -28.59 2.86
CA CYS A 360 -2.70 -29.54 1.81
C CYS A 360 -2.52 -30.99 2.29
N THR A 361 -3.06 -31.95 1.52
CA THR A 361 -2.85 -33.39 1.74
C THR A 361 -1.56 -33.81 1.04
N ASP A 362 -0.75 -34.62 1.71
CA ASP A 362 0.51 -35.18 1.17
C ASP A 362 1.59 -34.12 0.84
N CYS A 363 1.58 -32.96 1.48
CA CYS A 363 2.63 -31.96 1.39
C CYS A 363 3.54 -31.96 2.63
N GLY A 364 4.61 -31.11 2.60
CA GLY A 364 5.64 -31.10 3.62
C GLY A 364 5.17 -30.69 5.02
N GLY A 365 4.14 -29.87 5.11
CA GLY A 365 3.56 -29.42 6.36
C GLY A 365 4.42 -28.40 7.13
N TRP A 366 3.93 -28.02 8.30
CA TRP A 366 4.52 -26.95 9.11
C TRP A 366 5.94 -27.22 9.60
N ASP A 367 6.28 -28.49 9.88
CA ASP A 367 7.65 -28.86 10.31
C ASP A 367 8.68 -28.62 9.20
N ASN A 368 8.34 -28.95 7.94
CA ASN A 368 9.19 -28.69 6.79
C ASN A 368 9.31 -27.20 6.52
N LEU A 369 8.17 -26.50 6.49
CA LEU A 369 8.16 -25.04 6.30
C LEU A 369 9.02 -24.35 7.35
N ALA A 370 8.87 -24.69 8.61
CA ALA A 370 9.66 -24.10 9.70
C ALA A 370 11.16 -24.35 9.54
N GLN A 371 11.59 -25.51 9.05
CA GLN A 371 12.98 -25.78 8.77
C GLN A 371 13.54 -24.87 7.66
N LEU A 372 12.79 -24.71 6.57
CA LEU A 372 13.15 -23.84 5.46
C LEU A 372 13.22 -22.36 5.89
N LEU A 373 12.21 -21.88 6.63
CA LEU A 373 12.19 -20.50 7.11
C LEU A 373 13.32 -20.19 8.08
N LYS A 374 13.60 -21.09 9.04
CA LYS A 374 14.75 -20.96 9.95
C LYS A 374 16.09 -20.94 9.21
N ALA A 375 16.21 -21.70 8.13
CA ALA A 375 17.38 -21.70 7.29
C ALA A 375 17.55 -20.34 6.57
N GLY A 376 16.47 -19.77 6.05
CA GLY A 376 16.45 -18.44 5.46
C GLY A 376 16.88 -17.36 6.47
N VAL A 377 16.30 -17.38 7.68
CA VAL A 377 16.69 -16.46 8.77
C VAL A 377 18.19 -16.58 9.10
N ALA A 378 18.66 -17.81 9.33
CA ALA A 378 20.07 -18.04 9.62
C ALA A 378 21.00 -17.62 8.47
N GLY A 379 20.54 -17.70 7.23
CA GLY A 379 21.23 -17.19 6.05
C GLY A 379 21.31 -15.67 6.06
N ALA A 380 20.20 -14.99 6.30
CA ALA A 380 20.12 -13.54 6.36
C ALA A 380 21.04 -12.97 7.47
N GLU A 381 20.96 -13.53 8.67
CA GLU A 381 21.83 -13.15 9.79
C GLU A 381 23.33 -13.37 9.46
N ALA A 382 23.68 -14.49 8.83
CA ALA A 382 25.07 -14.79 8.45
C ALA A 382 25.60 -13.91 7.31
N GLY A 383 24.72 -13.38 6.45
CA GLY A 383 25.07 -12.43 5.38
C GLY A 383 25.14 -10.98 5.84
N ASN A 384 24.49 -10.66 6.96
CA ASN A 384 24.42 -9.31 7.49
C ASN A 384 25.78 -8.86 8.08
N PRO A 385 26.25 -7.61 7.80
CA PRO A 385 27.51 -7.13 8.32
C PRO A 385 27.44 -6.91 9.84
N ALA A 386 28.53 -7.19 10.53
CA ALA A 386 28.59 -7.01 11.99
C ALA A 386 28.26 -5.58 12.40
N GLY A 387 27.38 -5.45 13.39
CA GLY A 387 26.94 -4.16 13.93
C GLY A 387 25.83 -3.46 13.14
N HIS A 388 25.41 -3.97 11.98
CA HIS A 388 24.23 -3.49 11.29
C HIS A 388 22.98 -4.20 11.81
N LYS A 389 21.89 -3.45 12.01
CA LYS A 389 20.62 -4.01 12.47
C LYS A 389 19.78 -4.43 11.26
N LEU A 390 19.69 -5.73 11.05
CA LEU A 390 18.76 -6.33 10.09
C LEU A 390 17.50 -6.79 10.82
N LEU A 391 16.33 -6.43 10.33
CA LEU A 391 15.05 -6.95 10.80
C LEU A 391 14.56 -8.07 9.88
N ILE A 392 14.03 -9.12 10.48
CA ILE A 392 13.45 -10.27 9.77
C ILE A 392 11.93 -10.18 9.81
N MET A 393 11.29 -10.19 8.66
CA MET A 393 9.83 -10.16 8.50
C MET A 393 9.32 -11.50 7.96
N MET A 394 8.16 -11.93 8.43
CA MET A 394 7.35 -12.96 7.79
C MET A 394 6.16 -12.28 7.13
N HIS A 395 6.00 -12.49 5.82
CA HIS A 395 5.04 -11.80 4.99
C HIS A 395 3.83 -12.67 4.68
N TYR A 396 2.64 -12.22 5.07
CA TYR A 396 1.36 -12.90 4.94
C TYR A 396 0.36 -12.04 4.17
N ASP A 397 -0.45 -12.65 3.30
CA ASP A 397 -1.27 -11.95 2.31
C ASP A 397 -2.70 -11.56 2.76
N GLN A 398 -3.15 -11.94 3.95
CA GLN A 398 -4.54 -11.70 4.38
C GLN A 398 -4.65 -10.59 5.44
N GLY A 399 -4.26 -9.36 5.07
CA GLY A 399 -4.23 -8.22 5.99
C GLY A 399 -5.60 -7.82 6.54
N GLY A 400 -6.70 -8.20 5.89
CA GLY A 400 -8.06 -7.97 6.37
C GLY A 400 -8.69 -9.14 7.15
N ASP A 401 -8.02 -10.28 7.32
CA ASP A 401 -8.56 -11.45 8.02
C ASP A 401 -7.80 -11.74 9.33
N GLN A 402 -8.38 -11.30 10.44
CA GLN A 402 -7.81 -11.49 11.77
C GLN A 402 -7.64 -12.98 12.14
N ALA A 403 -8.61 -13.83 11.81
CA ALA A 403 -8.59 -15.23 12.22
C ALA A 403 -7.49 -15.99 11.50
N LEU A 404 -7.38 -15.81 10.18
CA LEU A 404 -6.35 -16.44 9.37
C LEU A 404 -4.95 -15.90 9.73
N SER A 405 -4.79 -14.59 9.89
CA SER A 405 -3.51 -13.97 10.28
C SER A 405 -3.05 -14.48 11.65
N SER A 406 -3.93 -14.46 12.65
CA SER A 406 -3.60 -14.95 14.00
C SER A 406 -3.22 -16.43 13.99
N ALA A 407 -3.93 -17.25 13.23
CA ALA A 407 -3.62 -18.68 13.09
C ALA A 407 -2.24 -18.90 12.47
N PHE A 408 -1.93 -18.19 11.38
CA PHE A 408 -0.64 -18.29 10.69
C PHE A 408 0.54 -17.93 11.60
N TYR A 409 0.53 -16.77 12.23
CA TYR A 409 1.62 -16.35 13.13
C TYR A 409 1.71 -17.19 14.41
N SER A 410 0.59 -17.78 14.86
CA SER A 410 0.60 -18.76 15.94
C SER A 410 1.34 -20.04 15.55
N GLN A 411 1.15 -20.53 14.33
CA GLN A 411 1.88 -21.68 13.81
C GLN A 411 3.38 -21.40 13.70
N LEU A 412 3.79 -20.25 13.15
CA LEU A 412 5.21 -19.87 13.10
C LEU A 412 5.83 -19.85 14.50
N THR A 413 5.11 -19.26 15.46
CA THR A 413 5.57 -19.17 16.87
C THR A 413 5.67 -20.57 17.51
N ALA A 414 4.67 -21.43 17.32
CA ALA A 414 4.63 -22.78 17.86
C ALA A 414 5.78 -23.65 17.33
N HIS A 415 6.16 -23.46 16.05
CA HIS A 415 7.30 -24.16 15.44
C HIS A 415 8.64 -23.44 15.69
N GLY A 416 8.66 -22.37 16.47
CA GLY A 416 9.87 -21.64 16.86
C GLY A 416 10.61 -20.98 15.69
N VAL A 417 9.86 -20.47 14.69
CA VAL A 417 10.42 -19.66 13.60
C VAL A 417 10.73 -18.27 14.14
N PRO A 418 11.98 -17.81 14.14
CA PRO A 418 12.33 -16.48 14.63
C PRO A 418 11.96 -15.42 13.59
N PHE A 419 11.32 -14.33 14.03
CA PHE A 419 11.06 -13.14 13.22
C PHE A 419 10.88 -11.91 14.12
N ASP A 420 11.13 -10.73 13.57
CA ASP A 420 11.06 -9.45 14.29
C ASP A 420 9.77 -8.71 13.96
N VAL A 421 9.30 -8.81 12.73
CA VAL A 421 8.23 -7.99 12.14
C VAL A 421 7.14 -8.88 11.55
N ILE A 422 5.89 -8.52 11.79
CA ILE A 422 4.71 -9.05 11.11
C ILE A 422 4.50 -8.22 9.85
N GLY A 423 4.55 -8.85 8.67
CA GLY A 423 4.28 -8.22 7.38
C GLY A 423 2.95 -8.69 6.80
N LEU A 424 2.14 -7.75 6.32
CA LEU A 424 0.83 -8.05 5.76
C LEU A 424 0.69 -7.40 4.38
N SER A 425 0.10 -8.10 3.40
CA SER A 425 -0.49 -7.43 2.24
C SER A 425 -1.93 -7.04 2.57
N TYR A 426 -2.29 -5.80 2.28
CA TYR A 426 -3.66 -5.36 2.40
C TYR A 426 -4.09 -4.58 1.15
N TYR A 427 -4.98 -5.19 0.38
CA TYR A 427 -5.62 -4.62 -0.79
C TYR A 427 -7.13 -4.65 -0.55
N PRO A 428 -7.83 -3.51 -0.42
CA PRO A 428 -9.22 -3.51 0.02
C PRO A 428 -10.15 -4.26 -0.94
N PHE A 429 -9.85 -4.26 -2.22
CA PHE A 429 -10.60 -4.99 -3.25
C PHE A 429 -10.44 -6.52 -3.19
N PHE A 430 -9.47 -7.03 -2.40
CA PHE A 430 -9.28 -8.46 -2.13
C PHE A 430 -9.54 -8.84 -0.67
N HIS A 431 -9.22 -7.94 0.27
CA HIS A 431 -9.12 -8.25 1.69
C HIS A 431 -10.21 -7.59 2.55
N GLY A 432 -11.19 -6.90 1.91
CA GLY A 432 -12.34 -6.32 2.58
C GLY A 432 -12.09 -4.91 3.15
N ALA A 433 -13.01 -4.43 3.97
CA ALA A 433 -13.04 -3.06 4.47
C ALA A 433 -11.80 -2.70 5.31
N ILE A 434 -11.46 -1.42 5.34
CA ILE A 434 -10.33 -0.89 6.12
C ILE A 434 -10.50 -1.12 7.64
N SER A 435 -11.74 -1.14 8.11
CA SER A 435 -12.09 -1.51 9.50
C SER A 435 -11.68 -2.94 9.84
N ALA A 436 -11.73 -3.87 8.89
CA ALA A 436 -11.26 -5.24 9.09
C ALA A 436 -9.73 -5.30 9.20
N MET A 437 -9.01 -4.52 8.40
CA MET A 437 -7.55 -4.36 8.54
C MET A 437 -7.19 -3.79 9.91
N ARG A 438 -7.89 -2.74 10.38
CA ARG A 438 -7.71 -2.18 11.72
C ARG A 438 -7.87 -3.23 12.81
N ALA A 439 -8.98 -3.99 12.78
CA ALA A 439 -9.22 -5.04 13.75
C ALA A 439 -8.11 -6.11 13.76
N ASN A 440 -7.61 -6.48 12.57
CA ASN A 440 -6.53 -7.45 12.43
C ASN A 440 -5.21 -6.94 13.02
N VAL A 441 -4.76 -5.74 12.64
CA VAL A 441 -3.47 -5.21 13.13
C VAL A 441 -3.49 -4.97 14.65
N ASP A 442 -4.61 -4.51 15.21
CA ASP A 442 -4.78 -4.32 16.66
C ASP A 442 -4.73 -5.65 17.42
N ALA A 443 -5.37 -6.69 16.88
CA ALA A 443 -5.35 -8.03 17.46
C ALA A 443 -3.95 -8.66 17.40
N LEU A 444 -3.26 -8.58 16.27
CA LEU A 444 -1.91 -9.10 16.09
C LEU A 444 -0.90 -8.40 17.00
N ALA A 445 -0.99 -7.06 17.12
CA ALA A 445 -0.16 -6.28 18.04
C ALA A 445 -0.35 -6.73 19.49
N THR A 446 -1.58 -6.92 19.91
CA THR A 446 -1.92 -7.38 21.26
C THR A 446 -1.41 -8.80 21.52
N GLN A 447 -1.61 -9.70 20.57
CA GLN A 447 -1.29 -11.12 20.71
C GLN A 447 0.21 -11.39 20.63
N PHE A 448 0.92 -10.83 19.67
CA PHE A 448 2.31 -11.18 19.38
C PHE A 448 3.32 -10.14 19.90
N ARG A 449 2.89 -8.92 20.18
CA ARG A 449 3.74 -7.80 20.67
C ARG A 449 4.94 -7.55 19.76
N LYS A 450 4.71 -7.61 18.47
CA LYS A 450 5.72 -7.35 17.44
C LYS A 450 5.31 -6.16 16.57
N PRO A 451 6.28 -5.42 16.02
CA PRO A 451 6.01 -4.41 15.01
C PRO A 451 5.21 -4.99 13.83
N ILE A 452 4.28 -4.20 13.31
CA ILE A 452 3.42 -4.56 12.19
C ILE A 452 3.67 -3.60 11.04
N VAL A 453 3.93 -4.15 9.87
CA VAL A 453 4.11 -3.44 8.62
C VAL A 453 3.06 -3.92 7.61
N ILE A 454 2.39 -2.98 6.95
CA ILE A 454 1.68 -3.29 5.71
C ILE A 454 2.74 -3.35 4.61
N ALA A 455 3.17 -4.56 4.27
CA ALA A 455 4.25 -4.83 3.33
C ALA A 455 3.86 -4.54 1.87
N GLU A 456 2.55 -4.58 1.59
CA GLU A 456 1.97 -4.22 0.30
C GLU A 456 0.59 -3.62 0.47
N THR A 457 0.34 -2.50 -0.21
CA THR A 457 -0.97 -1.90 -0.41
C THR A 457 -1.02 -1.11 -1.71
N GLN A 458 -2.21 -0.94 -2.26
CA GLN A 458 -2.51 -0.05 -3.38
C GLN A 458 -3.97 0.40 -3.32
N TYR A 459 -4.24 1.54 -3.98
CA TYR A 459 -5.60 2.00 -4.23
C TYR A 459 -5.70 2.66 -5.61
N PRO A 460 -6.82 2.54 -6.36
CA PRO A 460 -6.94 3.11 -7.70
C PRO A 460 -7.08 4.64 -7.67
N TRP A 461 -6.35 5.31 -8.56
CA TRP A 461 -6.52 6.73 -8.84
C TRP A 461 -7.49 6.98 -10.00
N THR A 462 -7.86 5.94 -10.75
CA THR A 462 -8.83 5.98 -11.86
C THR A 462 -9.37 4.58 -12.12
N LEU A 463 -10.52 4.49 -12.78
CA LEU A 463 -11.04 3.24 -13.35
C LEU A 463 -10.73 3.10 -14.85
N ALA A 464 -10.01 4.05 -15.43
CA ALA A 464 -9.59 3.98 -16.81
C ALA A 464 -8.51 2.91 -17.00
N ASN A 465 -8.61 2.15 -18.07
CA ASN A 465 -7.61 1.17 -18.47
C ASN A 465 -6.43 1.85 -19.19
N GLY A 466 -5.24 1.74 -18.61
CA GLY A 466 -4.00 2.28 -19.17
C GLY A 466 -3.21 1.31 -20.06
N ASN A 467 -3.61 0.06 -20.17
CA ASN A 467 -2.86 -0.98 -20.89
C ASN A 467 -2.96 -0.92 -22.44
N SER A 468 -3.76 -0.03 -23.00
CA SER A 468 -3.78 0.25 -24.45
C SER A 468 -2.51 1.01 -24.82
N PRO A 469 -1.46 0.45 -25.22
CA PRO A 469 -1.13 -0.16 -26.51
C PRO A 469 -0.56 -1.58 -26.41
N LEU A 470 -0.36 -2.14 -25.24
CA LEU A 470 0.19 -3.49 -25.10
C LEU A 470 -0.84 -4.62 -25.27
N GLY A 471 -2.12 -4.27 -25.49
CA GLY A 471 -3.20 -5.25 -25.53
C GLY A 471 -3.62 -5.67 -24.12
N ASP A 472 -4.86 -5.40 -23.80
CA ASP A 472 -5.46 -5.75 -22.52
C ASP A 472 -6.19 -7.08 -22.65
N SER A 473 -5.53 -8.18 -22.32
CA SER A 473 -6.17 -9.48 -22.27
C SER A 473 -6.64 -9.86 -20.85
N THR A 474 -6.16 -9.17 -19.81
CA THR A 474 -6.45 -9.48 -18.42
C THR A 474 -7.31 -8.44 -17.71
N GLY A 475 -7.36 -7.19 -18.21
CA GLY A 475 -7.99 -6.05 -17.53
C GLY A 475 -7.23 -5.60 -16.28
N ASP A 476 -7.57 -4.42 -15.79
CA ASP A 476 -7.04 -3.93 -14.52
C ASP A 476 -7.67 -4.68 -13.34
N PHE A 477 -6.97 -4.78 -12.21
CA PHE A 477 -7.51 -5.41 -10.99
C PHE A 477 -8.75 -4.68 -10.47
N VAL A 478 -8.76 -3.36 -10.58
CA VAL A 478 -9.91 -2.52 -10.21
C VAL A 478 -10.39 -1.76 -11.45
N TRP A 479 -11.54 -2.16 -11.97
CA TRP A 479 -12.10 -1.65 -13.23
C TRP A 479 -13.55 -1.14 -13.10
N GLN A 480 -14.16 -1.29 -11.91
CA GLN A 480 -15.56 -0.87 -11.66
C GLN A 480 -15.74 -0.36 -10.23
N THR A 481 -16.71 0.51 -10.06
CA THR A 481 -17.00 1.16 -8.77
C THR A 481 -17.36 0.21 -7.64
N SER A 482 -17.95 -0.95 -7.94
CA SER A 482 -18.29 -1.96 -6.92
C SER A 482 -17.08 -2.66 -6.28
N GLN A 483 -15.86 -2.41 -6.80
CA GLN A 483 -14.62 -2.91 -6.23
C GLN A 483 -13.92 -1.88 -5.32
N LEU A 484 -14.43 -0.64 -5.32
CA LEU A 484 -13.89 0.42 -4.48
C LEU A 484 -14.35 0.23 -3.03
N SER A 485 -13.50 0.64 -2.10
CA SER A 485 -13.94 0.83 -0.72
C SER A 485 -14.93 1.99 -0.67
N PRO A 486 -16.06 1.83 0.02
CA PRO A 486 -17.01 2.92 0.20
C PRO A 486 -16.34 4.17 0.77
N GLY A 487 -16.74 5.36 0.32
CA GLY A 487 -16.16 6.63 0.75
C GLY A 487 -14.82 7.02 0.10
N TYR A 488 -14.23 6.14 -0.72
CA TYR A 488 -12.96 6.40 -1.41
C TYR A 488 -13.14 6.25 -2.92
N PRO A 489 -13.41 7.34 -3.67
CA PRO A 489 -13.56 7.27 -5.12
C PRO A 489 -12.24 6.90 -5.81
N ALA A 490 -12.32 6.32 -7.01
CA ALA A 490 -11.15 6.11 -7.86
C ALA A 490 -10.70 7.45 -8.46
N SER A 491 -9.99 8.22 -7.66
CA SER A 491 -9.41 9.52 -7.98
C SER A 491 -8.11 9.69 -7.19
N PRO A 492 -7.21 10.61 -7.57
CA PRO A 492 -6.02 10.92 -6.77
C PRO A 492 -6.36 11.31 -5.32
N GLY A 493 -7.48 12.01 -5.11
CA GLY A 493 -7.95 12.36 -3.77
C GLY A 493 -8.44 11.16 -2.97
N GLY A 494 -9.21 10.26 -3.60
CA GLY A 494 -9.65 9.01 -2.97
C GLY A 494 -8.49 8.08 -2.63
N GLN A 495 -7.51 7.96 -3.54
CA GLN A 495 -6.27 7.21 -3.31
C GLN A 495 -5.48 7.79 -2.13
N LEU A 496 -5.29 9.11 -2.10
CA LEU A 496 -4.62 9.81 -0.99
C LEU A 496 -5.34 9.55 0.34
N SER A 497 -6.66 9.72 0.38
CA SER A 497 -7.46 9.54 1.59
C SER A 497 -7.35 8.12 2.12
N PHE A 498 -7.49 7.13 1.24
CA PHE A 498 -7.43 5.72 1.61
C PHE A 498 -6.10 5.37 2.29
N VAL A 499 -4.97 5.68 1.64
CA VAL A 499 -3.64 5.35 2.20
C VAL A 499 -3.32 6.19 3.44
N THR A 500 -3.81 7.41 3.52
CA THR A 500 -3.65 8.24 4.72
C THR A 500 -4.41 7.66 5.93
N ASP A 501 -5.60 7.09 5.70
CA ASP A 501 -6.34 6.43 6.76
C ASP A 501 -5.67 5.09 7.18
N GLU A 502 -5.10 4.32 6.24
CA GLU A 502 -4.25 3.16 6.59
C GLU A 502 -3.07 3.56 7.49
N LEU A 503 -2.34 4.61 7.12
CA LEU A 503 -1.22 5.14 7.93
C LEU A 503 -1.69 5.62 9.30
N SER A 504 -2.84 6.28 9.37
CA SER A 504 -3.43 6.75 10.62
C SER A 504 -3.84 5.60 11.55
N ILE A 505 -4.35 4.50 11.00
CA ILE A 505 -4.63 3.27 11.73
C ILE A 505 -3.33 2.68 12.27
N LEU A 506 -2.30 2.54 11.44
CA LEU A 506 -1.01 2.01 11.87
C LEU A 506 -0.37 2.85 12.98
N ALA A 507 -0.44 4.17 12.90
CA ALA A 507 0.07 5.05 13.94
C ALA A 507 -0.65 4.88 15.30
N GLN A 508 -1.87 4.32 15.30
CA GLN A 508 -2.70 4.11 16.49
C GLN A 508 -2.71 2.65 16.96
N VAL A 509 -1.97 1.75 16.32
CA VAL A 509 -1.86 0.34 16.74
C VAL A 509 -1.40 0.25 18.20
N PRO A 510 -2.06 -0.58 19.03
CA PRO A 510 -1.74 -0.72 20.45
C PRO A 510 -0.25 -0.93 20.73
N GLY A 511 0.27 -0.24 21.73
CA GLY A 511 1.67 -0.32 22.15
C GLY A 511 2.65 0.41 21.21
N GLY A 512 2.16 1.21 20.26
CA GLY A 512 3.01 1.88 19.26
C GLY A 512 3.68 0.87 18.31
N LEU A 513 3.01 -0.24 18.02
CA LEU A 513 3.55 -1.34 17.24
C LEU A 513 3.23 -1.24 15.74
N GLY A 514 2.49 -0.25 15.27
CA GLY A 514 2.40 0.05 13.84
C GLY A 514 3.72 0.62 13.36
N ALA A 515 4.40 -0.09 12.48
CA ALA A 515 5.78 0.21 12.12
C ALA A 515 5.94 0.84 10.73
N GLY A 516 4.98 0.66 9.83
CA GLY A 516 5.08 1.27 8.51
C GLY A 516 4.20 0.65 7.44
N LEU A 517 4.33 1.21 6.24
CA LEU A 517 3.57 0.82 5.06
C LEU A 517 4.44 0.92 3.81
N PHE A 518 4.28 -0.02 2.89
CA PHE A 518 4.93 -0.04 1.59
C PHE A 518 3.88 -0.02 0.47
N TYR A 519 3.91 1.04 -0.34
CA TYR A 519 3.07 1.14 -1.51
C TYR A 519 3.64 0.29 -2.64
N TRP A 520 2.89 -0.72 -3.10
CA TRP A 520 3.38 -1.66 -4.10
C TRP A 520 3.37 -1.07 -5.50
N ALA A 521 4.46 -1.27 -6.28
CA ALA A 521 4.62 -0.92 -7.68
C ALA A 521 4.06 0.48 -8.06
N PRO A 522 4.43 1.57 -7.36
CA PRO A 522 3.86 2.91 -7.58
C PRO A 522 4.18 3.47 -8.96
N ASP A 523 5.22 2.98 -9.60
CA ASP A 523 5.78 3.45 -10.86
C ASP A 523 5.56 2.50 -12.06
N TRP A 524 4.78 1.44 -11.88
CA TRP A 524 4.50 0.50 -12.96
C TRP A 524 3.44 1.05 -13.93
N ILE A 525 3.85 2.04 -14.72
CA ILE A 525 3.02 2.72 -15.73
C ILE A 525 2.91 1.88 -17.01
N PRO A 526 1.99 2.22 -17.97
CA PRO A 526 1.88 1.50 -19.24
C PRO A 526 3.19 1.51 -20.04
N GLY A 527 3.60 0.35 -20.54
CA GLY A 527 4.81 0.19 -21.36
C GLY A 527 5.68 -1.00 -20.96
N VAL A 528 5.65 -1.39 -19.71
CA VAL A 528 6.34 -2.58 -19.21
C VAL A 528 5.34 -3.73 -19.03
N PRO A 529 5.55 -4.86 -19.72
CA PRO A 529 4.65 -5.99 -19.63
C PRO A 529 4.76 -6.69 -18.26
N TRP A 530 3.71 -7.47 -17.95
CA TRP A 530 3.68 -8.33 -16.78
C TRP A 530 4.86 -9.32 -16.74
N GLU A 531 5.23 -9.86 -17.90
CA GLU A 531 6.34 -10.77 -18.09
C GLU A 531 7.23 -10.34 -19.25
N PRO A 532 8.54 -10.61 -19.19
CA PRO A 532 9.45 -10.33 -20.30
C PRO A 532 8.99 -11.02 -21.60
N GLY A 533 8.81 -10.23 -22.65
CA GLY A 533 8.36 -10.72 -23.97
C GLY A 533 6.86 -11.00 -24.07
N ALA A 534 6.09 -10.84 -23.00
CA ALA A 534 4.64 -10.90 -23.07
C ALA A 534 4.08 -9.63 -23.72
N ASN A 535 2.98 -9.77 -24.45
CA ASN A 535 2.23 -8.64 -24.99
C ASN A 535 0.97 -8.37 -24.13
N ILE A 536 1.18 -8.42 -22.83
CA ILE A 536 0.15 -8.26 -21.80
C ILE A 536 0.65 -7.16 -20.86
N GLY A 537 -0.12 -6.10 -20.72
CA GLY A 537 0.20 -5.02 -19.80
C GLY A 537 0.00 -5.40 -18.33
N SER A 538 0.47 -4.53 -17.44
CA SER A 538 0.26 -4.69 -16.01
C SER A 538 -1.21 -4.44 -15.64
N PRO A 539 -1.83 -5.29 -14.80
CA PRO A 539 -3.17 -5.03 -14.27
C PRO A 539 -3.20 -3.96 -13.16
N ASN A 540 -2.05 -3.35 -12.85
CA ASN A 540 -1.89 -2.39 -11.76
C ASN A 540 -1.69 -0.95 -12.24
N VAL A 541 -1.73 -0.67 -13.53
CA VAL A 541 -1.39 0.65 -14.07
C VAL A 541 -2.28 1.79 -13.56
N ASN A 542 -3.51 1.48 -13.17
CA ASN A 542 -4.45 2.44 -12.59
C ASN A 542 -4.38 2.52 -11.04
N LEU A 543 -3.45 1.77 -10.44
CA LEU A 543 -3.18 1.76 -9.00
C LEU A 543 -1.87 2.48 -8.63
N THR A 544 -1.15 3.02 -9.61
CA THR A 544 0.16 3.67 -9.45
C THR A 544 0.06 5.03 -8.76
N LEU A 545 1.19 5.58 -8.27
CA LEU A 545 1.32 6.96 -7.78
C LEU A 545 1.78 7.93 -8.87
N PHE A 546 1.81 7.47 -10.10
CA PHE A 546 2.07 8.25 -11.31
C PHE A 546 0.92 8.04 -12.28
N ASN A 547 0.58 9.06 -13.06
CA ASN A 547 -0.37 8.88 -14.15
C ASN A 547 0.25 8.06 -15.30
N PHE A 548 -0.54 7.73 -16.31
CA PHE A 548 -0.09 6.88 -17.42
C PHE A 548 1.08 7.45 -18.22
N GLU A 549 1.36 8.74 -18.12
CA GLU A 549 2.47 9.44 -18.77
C GLU A 549 3.69 9.62 -17.83
N GLY A 550 3.64 9.10 -16.61
CA GLY A 550 4.72 9.15 -15.63
C GLY A 550 4.81 10.48 -14.85
N ALA A 551 3.80 11.33 -14.90
CA ALA A 551 3.72 12.47 -13.99
C ALA A 551 3.18 12.01 -12.62
N ALA A 552 3.89 12.37 -11.54
CA ALA A 552 3.46 12.03 -10.20
C ALA A 552 2.10 12.65 -9.90
N LEU A 553 1.21 11.83 -9.37
CA LEU A 553 -0.12 12.22 -8.91
C LEU A 553 -0.03 12.98 -7.58
N PRO A 554 -1.00 13.82 -7.25
CA PRO A 554 -1.08 14.47 -5.93
C PRO A 554 -0.98 13.46 -4.78
N SER A 555 -1.53 12.27 -4.94
CA SER A 555 -1.49 11.17 -3.98
C SER A 555 -0.08 10.68 -3.62
N ILE A 556 0.96 11.00 -4.39
CA ILE A 556 2.35 10.71 -4.00
C ILE A 556 2.74 11.39 -2.68
N GLY A 557 1.99 12.41 -2.28
CA GLY A 557 2.17 13.12 -1.01
C GLY A 557 1.74 12.33 0.24
N ILE A 558 1.28 11.08 0.10
CA ILE A 558 0.89 10.19 1.23
C ILE A 558 1.95 10.07 2.32
N PHE A 559 3.23 10.21 1.96
CA PHE A 559 4.36 10.11 2.88
C PHE A 559 4.70 11.41 3.62
N GLN A 560 3.96 12.50 3.41
CA GLN A 560 4.21 13.80 4.03
C GLN A 560 3.02 14.26 4.85
N ASN A 561 2.17 15.02 4.20
CA ASN A 561 1.00 15.63 4.80
C ASN A 561 -0.07 15.80 3.72
N PRO A 562 -1.31 15.33 3.90
CA PRO A 562 -2.39 15.54 2.95
C PRO A 562 -2.57 17.02 2.53
N ALA A 563 -2.42 17.98 3.46
CA ALA A 563 -2.50 19.40 3.13
C ALA A 563 -1.28 19.92 2.40
N GLY A 564 -0.10 19.38 2.62
CA GLY A 564 1.05 19.73 1.80
C GLY A 564 0.83 19.46 0.32
N VAL A 565 -0.09 18.55 -0.01
CA VAL A 565 -0.59 18.33 -1.37
C VAL A 565 -1.46 19.50 -1.81
N CYS A 566 -2.34 19.99 -0.93
CA CYS A 566 -3.22 21.12 -1.20
C CYS A 566 -2.48 22.45 -1.31
N GLU A 567 -1.54 22.73 -0.43
CA GLU A 567 -0.73 23.96 -0.46
C GLU A 567 0.07 24.10 -1.76
N ARG A 568 0.50 22.99 -2.37
CA ARG A 568 1.24 23.02 -3.64
C ARG A 568 0.34 23.24 -4.86
N HIS A 569 -0.95 22.91 -4.77
CA HIS A 569 -1.89 22.95 -5.89
C HIS A 569 -2.92 24.09 -5.78
N ALA A 570 -3.14 24.63 -4.59
CA ALA A 570 -4.07 25.72 -4.33
C ALA A 570 -3.50 26.68 -3.26
N PRO A 571 -2.63 27.63 -3.63
CA PRO A 571 -1.97 28.51 -2.66
C PRO A 571 -2.88 29.48 -1.92
N ASP A 572 -4.20 29.51 -2.21
CA ASP A 572 -5.11 30.57 -1.77
C ASP A 572 -6.06 30.18 -0.63
N SER A 573 -5.72 29.24 0.25
CA SER A 573 -6.57 28.83 1.41
C SER A 573 -8.01 28.42 1.07
N SER A 574 -8.31 28.16 -0.19
CA SER A 574 -9.58 27.55 -0.62
C SER A 574 -9.57 26.06 -0.26
N PRO A 575 -10.74 25.46 0.04
CA PRO A 575 -10.84 24.01 0.18
C PRO A 575 -10.25 23.36 -1.06
N CYS A 576 -9.37 22.40 -0.84
CA CYS A 576 -8.69 21.70 -1.92
C CYS A 576 -9.44 20.40 -2.20
N VAL A 577 -10.00 20.29 -3.39
CA VAL A 577 -10.35 19.01 -3.97
C VAL A 577 -9.07 18.47 -4.61
N VAL A 578 -8.55 17.36 -4.09
CA VAL A 578 -7.46 16.63 -4.75
C VAL A 578 -8.12 15.80 -5.86
N GLY A 579 -8.28 16.41 -7.04
CA GLY A 579 -8.93 15.80 -8.19
C GLY A 579 -7.95 15.19 -9.20
#